data_97aad0812055e1b4067874d51944517a
#
_entry.id   97aad0812055e1b4067874d51944517a
#
_cell.length_a   1.000
_cell.length_b   1.000
_cell.length_c   1.000
_cell.angle_alpha   90.00
_cell.angle_beta   90.00
_cell.angle_gamma   90.00
#
_symmetry.space_group_name_H-M   'P 1'
#
loop_
_entity.id
_entity.type
_entity.pdbx_description
1 polymer ?
#
loop_
_entity_poly.entity_id
_entity_poly.type
_entity_poly.pdbx_seq_one_letter_code
_entity_poly.pdbx_strand_id
1 'polypeptide(L)'
;MKFPHALCLLPLLSLAAGPLHAQETAPAATDGGDKLLRIQVEWVEVEALQMTELLREGAASDTALRESVQKLIEDRDATLVETALVTARSGQRAKVESIHEHIYPTGFQAPEVINPEGEKGSKTVLILPHPTAFETRNLGVTLEVDPVLGADGKTIDLNLAPELVYLVGEQSWAEYEGDLGTSSTRTPSIYTAKTTTQVATTDGEYCLLSAQSPQNVETGMTDGSRKLMAFVRVDVVSVSPPAK
;
A
#
# COMPACT_ATOMS: atom_id res chain seq x y z
N MET A 1 24.40 -39.98 -75.16
CA MET A 1 23.03 -39.44 -75.36
C MET A 1 23.01 -38.04 -74.81
N LYS A 2 22.73 -37.08 -75.68
CA LYS A 2 22.85 -35.65 -75.46
C LYS A 2 21.57 -35.07 -74.90
N PHE A 3 21.66 -34.29 -73.83
CA PHE A 3 20.54 -33.45 -73.34
C PHE A 3 20.71 -32.03 -73.88
N PRO A 4 19.68 -31.37 -74.40
CA PRO A 4 19.72 -29.95 -74.71
C PRO A 4 19.20 -29.13 -73.53
N HIS A 5 19.96 -28.08 -73.22
CA HIS A 5 19.57 -27.04 -72.26
C HIS A 5 18.52 -26.09 -72.89
N ALA A 6 17.35 -25.99 -72.25
CA ALA A 6 16.37 -24.96 -72.54
C ALA A 6 16.58 -23.76 -71.54
N LEU A 7 17.04 -22.63 -72.09
CA LEU A 7 17.22 -21.38 -71.39
C LEU A 7 15.89 -20.64 -71.34
N CYS A 8 15.26 -20.54 -70.17
CA CYS A 8 14.04 -19.82 -69.98
C CYS A 8 14.36 -18.39 -69.40
N LEU A 9 14.23 -17.37 -70.26
CA LEU A 9 14.32 -15.96 -69.87
C LEU A 9 13.04 -15.58 -69.15
N LEU A 10 13.14 -15.19 -67.86
CA LEU A 10 12.09 -14.51 -67.10
C LEU A 10 12.30 -12.98 -67.23
N PRO A 11 11.27 -12.17 -67.46
CA PRO A 11 11.37 -10.73 -67.45
C PRO A 11 11.41 -10.21 -66.01
N LEU A 12 12.37 -9.34 -65.71
CA LEU A 12 12.48 -8.58 -64.48
C LEU A 12 11.32 -7.55 -64.43
N LEU A 13 10.36 -7.78 -63.53
CA LEU A 13 9.34 -6.79 -63.20
C LEU A 13 9.90 -5.90 -62.07
N SER A 14 10.30 -4.66 -62.43
CA SER A 14 10.73 -3.66 -61.46
C SER A 14 9.52 -3.12 -60.68
N LEU A 15 9.37 -3.54 -59.41
CA LEU A 15 8.45 -2.93 -58.48
C LEU A 15 9.07 -1.61 -57.98
N ALA A 16 8.50 -0.50 -58.38
CA ALA A 16 8.79 0.81 -57.79
C ALA A 16 8.16 0.88 -56.39
N ALA A 17 8.99 0.77 -55.35
CA ALA A 17 8.58 1.05 -53.98
C ALA A 17 8.46 2.57 -53.80
N GLY A 18 7.24 3.09 -53.79
CA GLY A 18 6.96 4.47 -53.35
C GLY A 18 7.19 4.59 -51.85
N PRO A 19 7.65 5.75 -51.34
CA PRO A 19 7.80 5.95 -49.90
C PRO A 19 6.43 5.90 -49.22
N LEU A 20 6.23 4.93 -48.33
CA LEU A 20 5.12 4.92 -47.38
C LEU A 20 5.38 6.08 -46.42
N HIS A 21 4.72 7.22 -46.63
CA HIS A 21 4.59 8.23 -45.59
C HIS A 21 3.66 7.65 -44.53
N ALA A 22 4.23 7.18 -43.43
CA ALA A 22 3.50 7.02 -42.22
C ALA A 22 3.00 8.41 -41.80
N GLN A 23 1.73 8.65 -42.03
CA GLN A 23 1.04 9.82 -41.50
C GLN A 23 0.93 9.59 -39.99
N GLU A 24 1.87 10.17 -39.25
CA GLU A 24 1.83 10.31 -37.81
C GLU A 24 0.59 11.17 -37.53
N THR A 25 -0.53 10.51 -37.21
CA THR A 25 -1.70 11.17 -36.70
C THR A 25 -1.29 11.78 -35.38
N ALA A 26 -1.02 13.09 -35.37
CA ALA A 26 -0.90 13.86 -34.15
C ALA A 26 -2.12 13.54 -33.28
N PRO A 27 -1.94 13.26 -31.98
CA PRO A 27 -3.05 13.05 -31.09
C PRO A 27 -3.93 14.29 -31.15
N ALA A 28 -5.23 14.08 -31.40
CA ALA A 28 -6.21 15.16 -31.39
C ALA A 28 -6.04 15.91 -30.07
N ALA A 29 -5.73 17.21 -30.17
CA ALA A 29 -5.73 18.09 -29.01
C ALA A 29 -7.14 18.06 -28.43
N THR A 30 -7.36 17.30 -27.37
CA THR A 30 -8.55 17.35 -26.56
C THR A 30 -8.60 18.73 -25.93
N ASP A 31 -9.58 19.51 -26.35
CA ASP A 31 -10.00 20.76 -25.74
C ASP A 31 -10.48 20.43 -24.31
N GLY A 32 -9.61 20.55 -23.35
CA GLY A 32 -9.90 20.28 -21.95
C GLY A 32 -8.69 20.66 -21.13
N GLY A 33 -8.82 21.68 -20.29
CA GLY A 33 -7.81 22.07 -19.32
C GLY A 33 -7.20 20.84 -18.63
N ASP A 34 -5.93 20.94 -18.23
CA ASP A 34 -5.21 19.87 -17.53
C ASP A 34 -6.10 19.23 -16.47
N LYS A 35 -6.42 17.94 -16.63
CA LYS A 35 -7.18 17.17 -15.64
C LYS A 35 -6.22 16.51 -14.68
N LEU A 36 -6.48 16.69 -13.40
CA LEU A 36 -5.80 15.99 -12.32
C LEU A 36 -6.71 14.93 -11.73
N LEU A 37 -6.13 13.87 -11.23
CA LEU A 37 -6.83 12.79 -10.55
C LEU A 37 -6.47 12.89 -9.07
N ARG A 38 -7.47 13.10 -8.22
CA ARG A 38 -7.33 13.08 -6.77
C ARG A 38 -7.73 11.71 -6.28
N ILE A 39 -6.77 10.96 -5.77
CA ILE A 39 -6.94 9.59 -5.31
C ILE A 39 -6.92 9.59 -3.78
N GLN A 40 -7.98 9.11 -3.17
CA GLN A 40 -8.14 8.96 -1.72
C GLN A 40 -8.31 7.49 -1.39
N VAL A 41 -7.54 6.98 -0.44
CA VAL A 41 -7.69 5.65 0.13
C VAL A 41 -8.04 5.79 1.60
N GLU A 42 -9.04 5.04 2.04
CA GLU A 42 -9.51 5.01 3.42
C GLU A 42 -9.46 3.59 3.96
N TRP A 43 -8.99 3.44 5.21
CA TRP A 43 -9.07 2.19 5.94
C TRP A 43 -10.09 2.33 7.06
N VAL A 44 -11.12 1.48 7.03
CA VAL A 44 -12.20 1.48 8.01
C VAL A 44 -12.27 0.12 8.67
N GLU A 45 -12.24 0.11 10.00
CA GLU A 45 -12.39 -1.09 10.79
C GLU A 45 -13.85 -1.26 11.22
N VAL A 46 -14.42 -2.45 10.93
CA VAL A 46 -15.81 -2.82 11.22
C VAL A 46 -15.87 -4.21 11.87
N GLU A 47 -16.97 -4.57 12.50
CA GLU A 47 -17.23 -5.94 12.92
C GLU A 47 -17.40 -6.87 11.71
N ALA A 48 -16.85 -8.08 11.79
CA ALA A 48 -16.89 -9.07 10.70
C ALA A 48 -18.32 -9.48 10.32
N LEU A 49 -19.21 -9.57 11.30
CA LEU A 49 -20.63 -9.87 11.07
C LEU A 49 -21.32 -8.74 10.35
N GLN A 50 -21.15 -7.49 10.79
CA GLN A 50 -21.71 -6.30 10.13
C GLN A 50 -21.25 -6.19 8.69
N MET A 51 -19.94 -6.36 8.44
CA MET A 51 -19.42 -6.39 7.06
C MET A 51 -20.10 -7.47 6.20
N THR A 52 -20.25 -8.68 6.76
CA THR A 52 -20.86 -9.81 6.04
C THR A 52 -22.33 -9.52 5.73
N GLU A 53 -23.06 -8.88 6.64
CA GLU A 53 -24.46 -8.47 6.44
C GLU A 53 -24.59 -7.41 5.37
N LEU A 54 -23.76 -6.35 5.40
CA LEU A 54 -23.74 -5.32 4.39
C LEU A 54 -23.46 -5.88 2.98
N LEU A 55 -22.52 -6.82 2.87
CA LEU A 55 -22.21 -7.48 1.59
C LEU A 55 -23.34 -8.43 1.13
N ARG A 56 -24.01 -9.09 2.05
CA ARG A 56 -25.13 -10.00 1.75
C ARG A 56 -26.38 -9.27 1.33
N GLU A 57 -26.69 -8.13 1.94
CA GLU A 57 -27.83 -7.28 1.59
C GLU A 57 -27.69 -6.71 0.17
N GLY A 58 -26.50 -6.84 -0.42
CA GLY A 58 -26.23 -6.45 -1.79
C GLY A 58 -26.30 -4.96 -1.97
N ALA A 59 -25.34 -4.24 -1.44
CA ALA A 59 -25.15 -2.85 -1.79
C ALA A 59 -25.17 -2.70 -3.32
N ALA A 60 -25.98 -1.80 -3.83
CA ALA A 60 -26.14 -1.60 -5.28
C ALA A 60 -24.81 -1.22 -5.97
N SER A 61 -23.86 -0.70 -5.19
CA SER A 61 -22.50 -0.33 -5.61
C SER A 61 -21.58 -0.25 -4.39
N ASP A 62 -20.27 -0.22 -4.62
CA ASP A 62 -19.29 0.01 -3.55
C ASP A 62 -19.45 1.40 -2.91
N THR A 63 -19.95 2.38 -3.65
CA THR A 63 -20.32 3.70 -3.12
C THR A 63 -21.45 3.58 -2.09
N ALA A 64 -22.51 2.83 -2.39
CA ALA A 64 -23.61 2.59 -1.45
C ALA A 64 -23.13 1.77 -0.23
N LEU A 65 -22.21 0.83 -0.43
CA LEU A 65 -21.56 0.11 0.66
C LEU A 65 -20.78 1.08 1.56
N ARG A 66 -19.96 1.98 0.97
CA ARG A 66 -19.18 2.96 1.74
C ARG A 66 -20.09 3.94 2.50
N GLU A 67 -21.23 4.33 1.93
CA GLU A 67 -22.25 5.15 2.62
C GLU A 67 -22.86 4.42 3.82
N SER A 68 -23.10 3.11 3.70
CA SER A 68 -23.59 2.29 4.82
C SER A 68 -22.53 2.18 5.92
N VAL A 69 -21.25 2.00 5.55
CA VAL A 69 -20.13 2.02 6.48
C VAL A 69 -19.97 3.40 7.14
N GLN A 70 -20.27 4.51 6.42
CA GLN A 70 -20.26 5.86 7.00
C GLN A 70 -21.26 6.00 8.15
N LYS A 71 -22.44 5.42 8.04
CA LYS A 71 -23.42 5.41 9.15
C LYS A 71 -22.92 4.66 10.36
N LEU A 72 -22.24 3.51 10.16
CA LEU A 72 -21.62 2.79 11.26
C LEU A 72 -20.53 3.64 11.95
N ILE A 73 -19.76 4.43 11.19
CA ILE A 73 -18.76 5.35 11.78
C ILE A 73 -19.47 6.43 12.62
N GLU A 74 -20.57 7.01 12.13
CA GLU A 74 -21.36 8.02 12.84
C GLU A 74 -21.97 7.47 14.13
N ASP A 75 -22.45 6.21 14.08
CA ASP A 75 -23.01 5.47 15.22
C ASP A 75 -21.94 4.93 16.18
N ARG A 76 -20.64 5.03 15.83
CA ARG A 76 -19.46 4.53 16.56
C ARG A 76 -19.33 3.00 16.57
N ASP A 77 -19.98 2.33 15.65
CA ASP A 77 -19.88 0.88 15.44
C ASP A 77 -18.75 0.51 14.48
N ALA A 78 -18.21 1.49 13.76
CA ALA A 78 -17.02 1.39 12.94
C ALA A 78 -16.02 2.52 13.24
N THR A 79 -14.76 2.30 12.88
CA THR A 79 -13.69 3.29 13.09
C THR A 79 -12.95 3.59 11.79
N LEU A 80 -12.90 4.86 11.38
CA LEU A 80 -11.98 5.30 10.33
C LEU A 80 -10.57 5.29 10.94
N VAL A 81 -9.74 4.34 10.49
CA VAL A 81 -8.40 4.12 11.02
C VAL A 81 -7.40 5.11 10.43
N GLU A 82 -7.44 5.26 9.10
CA GLU A 82 -6.47 6.11 8.40
C GLU A 82 -7.03 6.54 7.03
N THR A 83 -6.52 7.66 6.51
CA THR A 83 -6.84 8.18 5.18
C THR A 83 -5.57 8.70 4.51
N ALA A 84 -5.31 8.23 3.29
CA ALA A 84 -4.23 8.73 2.45
C ALA A 84 -4.81 9.39 1.20
N LEU A 85 -4.23 10.53 0.80
CA LEU A 85 -4.65 11.28 -0.38
C LEU A 85 -3.45 11.71 -1.20
N VAL A 86 -3.51 11.49 -2.52
CA VAL A 86 -2.51 11.97 -3.46
C VAL A 86 -3.19 12.48 -4.72
N THR A 87 -2.60 13.48 -5.36
CA THR A 87 -3.07 14.01 -6.64
C THR A 87 -2.03 13.74 -7.72
N ALA A 88 -2.44 13.17 -8.83
CA ALA A 88 -1.59 12.78 -9.95
C ALA A 88 -2.15 13.26 -11.30
N ARG A 89 -1.32 13.29 -12.32
CA ARG A 89 -1.76 13.40 -13.72
C ARG A 89 -2.06 12.00 -14.26
N SER A 90 -2.96 11.92 -15.23
CA SER A 90 -3.21 10.68 -15.98
C SER A 90 -1.90 10.14 -16.60
N GLY A 91 -1.62 8.85 -16.42
CA GLY A 91 -0.42 8.18 -16.93
C GLY A 91 0.87 8.52 -16.15
N GLN A 92 0.78 9.17 -14.99
CA GLN A 92 1.94 9.49 -14.16
C GLN A 92 1.79 8.85 -12.78
N ARG A 93 2.79 8.06 -12.43
CA ARG A 93 2.89 7.47 -11.09
C ARG A 93 3.06 8.55 -10.04
N ALA A 94 2.35 8.40 -8.93
CA ALA A 94 2.48 9.24 -7.76
C ALA A 94 2.60 8.39 -6.50
N LYS A 95 3.29 8.92 -5.50
CA LYS A 95 3.47 8.28 -4.21
C LYS A 95 3.33 9.31 -3.10
N VAL A 96 2.65 8.93 -2.02
CA VAL A 96 2.62 9.67 -0.77
C VAL A 96 2.98 8.74 0.37
N GLU A 97 3.77 9.23 1.30
CA GLU A 97 4.20 8.51 2.50
C GLU A 97 4.04 9.41 3.72
N SER A 98 3.43 8.86 4.76
CA SER A 98 3.37 9.45 6.10
C SER A 98 3.85 8.38 7.07
N ILE A 99 5.16 8.37 7.34
CA ILE A 99 5.83 7.29 8.07
C ILE A 99 6.60 7.82 9.27
N HIS A 100 6.67 6.99 10.30
CA HIS A 100 7.55 7.12 11.45
C HIS A 100 8.55 5.97 11.46
N GLU A 101 9.83 6.26 11.49
CA GLU A 101 10.88 5.24 11.61
C GLU A 101 10.95 4.74 13.05
N HIS A 102 10.54 3.49 13.27
CA HIS A 102 10.58 2.83 14.56
C HIS A 102 11.83 1.95 14.62
N ILE A 103 12.77 2.34 15.49
CA ILE A 103 14.02 1.61 15.74
C ILE A 103 13.79 0.68 16.92
N TYR A 104 14.09 -0.59 16.76
CA TYR A 104 13.92 -1.60 17.81
C TYR A 104 15.11 -2.57 17.86
N PRO A 105 15.40 -3.13 19.04
CA PRO A 105 16.49 -4.09 19.20
C PRO A 105 16.13 -5.45 18.61
N THR A 106 17.08 -6.06 17.89
CA THR A 106 16.97 -7.41 17.32
C THR A 106 17.99 -8.39 17.89
N GLY A 107 19.04 -7.88 18.55
CA GLY A 107 20.03 -8.67 19.23
C GLY A 107 20.28 -8.20 20.65
N PHE A 108 20.54 -9.14 21.54
CA PHE A 108 20.82 -8.85 22.95
C PHE A 108 22.05 -9.63 23.42
N GLN A 109 22.88 -9.01 24.24
CA GLN A 109 23.94 -9.68 24.96
C GLN A 109 23.35 -10.41 26.16
N ALA A 110 23.81 -11.66 26.39
CA ALA A 110 23.44 -12.40 27.58
C ALA A 110 23.98 -11.72 28.86
N PRO A 111 23.28 -11.87 30.00
CA PRO A 111 23.76 -11.35 31.27
C PRO A 111 25.12 -12.02 31.64
N GLU A 112 26.02 -11.22 32.17
CA GLU A 112 27.34 -11.69 32.59
C GLU A 112 27.60 -11.32 34.05
N VAL A 113 28.09 -12.29 34.81
CA VAL A 113 28.55 -12.08 36.22
C VAL A 113 30.06 -12.00 36.26
N ILE A 114 30.59 -10.83 36.55
CA ILE A 114 32.01 -10.61 36.72
C ILE A 114 32.36 -10.71 38.21
N ASN A 115 33.11 -11.74 38.58
CA ASN A 115 33.69 -11.88 39.88
C ASN A 115 35.19 -11.54 39.77
N PRO A 116 35.65 -10.36 40.19
CA PRO A 116 37.07 -10.03 40.15
C PRO A 116 37.80 -10.93 41.15
N GLU A 117 38.56 -11.89 40.64
CA GLU A 117 39.39 -12.75 41.47
C GLU A 117 40.59 -11.96 42.04
N GLY A 118 40.79 -11.98 43.38
CA GLY A 118 42.06 -11.62 43.99
C GLY A 118 42.11 -10.36 44.85
N GLU A 119 41.13 -9.50 44.87
CA GLU A 119 41.11 -8.32 45.76
C GLU A 119 40.13 -8.50 46.92
N LYS A 120 40.64 -8.40 48.17
CA LYS A 120 39.76 -8.36 49.34
C LYS A 120 38.86 -7.14 49.30
N GLY A 121 37.55 -7.38 49.03
CA GLY A 121 36.56 -6.33 48.98
C GLY A 121 36.03 -6.00 47.57
N SER A 122 36.45 -6.73 46.53
CA SER A 122 35.89 -6.59 45.21
C SER A 122 34.41 -7.04 45.20
N LYS A 123 33.55 -6.17 44.64
CA LYS A 123 32.13 -6.47 44.51
C LYS A 123 31.85 -7.24 43.24
N THR A 124 31.03 -8.27 43.32
CA THR A 124 30.45 -8.92 42.14
C THR A 124 29.69 -7.89 41.30
N VAL A 125 30.00 -7.83 40.02
CA VAL A 125 29.31 -6.97 39.08
C VAL A 125 28.46 -7.86 38.18
N LEU A 126 27.17 -7.53 38.11
CA LEU A 126 26.25 -8.14 37.18
C LEU A 126 26.05 -7.18 36.00
N ILE A 127 26.41 -7.63 34.80
CA ILE A 127 26.07 -6.96 33.57
C ILE A 127 24.72 -7.52 33.12
N LEU A 128 23.68 -6.65 33.10
CA LEU A 128 22.37 -7.03 32.65
C LEU A 128 22.32 -7.19 31.12
N PRO A 129 21.37 -7.97 30.60
CA PRO A 129 21.13 -8.04 29.16
C PRO A 129 20.95 -6.64 28.58
N HIS A 130 21.64 -6.36 27.48
CA HIS A 130 21.54 -5.08 26.79
C HIS A 130 21.50 -5.28 25.27
N PRO A 131 20.83 -4.37 24.53
CA PRO A 131 20.72 -4.47 23.08
C PRO A 131 22.08 -4.30 22.41
N THR A 132 22.37 -5.12 21.38
CA THR A 132 23.61 -5.09 20.60
C THR A 132 23.39 -4.91 19.10
N ALA A 133 22.17 -5.18 18.62
CA ALA A 133 21.78 -4.98 17.23
C ALA A 133 20.40 -4.32 17.18
N PHE A 134 20.20 -3.51 16.16
CA PHE A 134 18.95 -2.78 15.94
C PHE A 134 18.51 -2.89 14.48
N GLU A 135 17.22 -2.88 14.26
CA GLU A 135 16.58 -2.73 12.96
C GLU A 135 15.61 -1.56 12.99
N THR A 136 15.30 -1.05 11.80
CA THR A 136 14.33 0.03 11.61
C THR A 136 13.14 -0.49 10.82
N ARG A 137 11.93 -0.19 11.27
CA ARG A 137 10.69 -0.46 10.56
C ARG A 137 9.89 0.82 10.41
N ASN A 138 9.44 1.11 9.18
CA ASN A 138 8.55 2.21 8.91
C ASN A 138 7.14 1.87 9.37
N LEU A 139 6.57 2.70 10.25
CA LEU A 139 5.17 2.66 10.70
C LEU A 139 4.43 3.82 10.06
N GLY A 140 3.18 3.60 9.65
CA GLY A 140 2.32 4.62 9.03
C GLY A 140 1.79 4.18 7.68
N VAL A 141 1.58 5.12 6.77
CA VAL A 141 0.92 4.89 5.48
C VAL A 141 1.87 5.13 4.33
N THR A 142 1.81 4.23 3.36
CA THR A 142 2.37 4.41 2.01
C THR A 142 1.26 4.16 1.00
N LEU A 143 1.06 5.10 0.08
CA LEU A 143 0.15 4.96 -1.04
C LEU A 143 0.90 5.26 -2.33
N GLU A 144 1.08 4.25 -3.16
CA GLU A 144 1.62 4.34 -4.51
C GLU A 144 0.51 4.07 -5.51
N VAL A 145 0.36 4.93 -6.53
CA VAL A 145 -0.72 4.87 -7.51
C VAL A 145 -0.19 5.18 -8.91
N ASP A 146 -0.79 4.53 -9.91
CA ASP A 146 -0.53 4.76 -11.33
C ASP A 146 -1.89 4.85 -12.04
N PRO A 147 -2.50 6.05 -12.09
CA PRO A 147 -3.85 6.26 -12.60
C PRO A 147 -3.83 6.61 -14.08
N VAL A 148 -4.78 6.05 -14.84
CA VAL A 148 -5.00 6.39 -16.26
C VAL A 148 -6.46 6.78 -16.48
N LEU A 149 -6.71 8.00 -16.92
CA LEU A 149 -8.04 8.49 -17.27
C LEU A 149 -8.41 8.01 -18.67
N GLY A 150 -9.54 7.37 -18.80
CA GLY A 150 -10.09 6.92 -20.08
C GLY A 150 -10.45 8.08 -21.02
N ALA A 151 -10.60 7.76 -22.29
CA ALA A 151 -10.96 8.73 -23.33
C ALA A 151 -12.35 9.36 -23.12
N ASP A 152 -13.22 8.70 -22.34
CA ASP A 152 -14.54 9.23 -21.94
C ASP A 152 -14.45 10.33 -20.88
N GLY A 153 -13.26 10.52 -20.29
CA GLY A 153 -12.98 11.51 -19.26
C GLY A 153 -13.65 11.24 -17.91
N LYS A 154 -14.11 10.00 -17.68
CA LYS A 154 -14.83 9.56 -16.47
C LYS A 154 -14.32 8.22 -15.92
N THR A 155 -14.02 7.26 -16.78
CA THR A 155 -13.48 5.96 -16.38
C THR A 155 -12.01 6.11 -16.02
N ILE A 156 -11.60 5.59 -14.89
CA ILE A 156 -10.21 5.63 -14.42
C ILE A 156 -9.73 4.20 -14.21
N ASP A 157 -8.70 3.81 -14.96
CA ASP A 157 -7.91 2.60 -14.67
C ASP A 157 -6.87 2.96 -13.62
N LEU A 158 -6.89 2.25 -12.51
CA LEU A 158 -6.07 2.55 -11.34
C LEU A 158 -5.26 1.32 -10.94
N ASN A 159 -3.95 1.42 -11.06
CA ASN A 159 -3.01 0.48 -10.47
C ASN A 159 -2.50 1.07 -9.17
N LEU A 160 -2.64 0.37 -8.05
CA LEU A 160 -2.33 0.93 -6.74
C LEU A 160 -1.80 -0.11 -5.74
N ALA A 161 -0.98 0.37 -4.81
CA ALA A 161 -0.39 -0.41 -3.74
C ALA A 161 -0.47 0.35 -2.39
N PRO A 162 -1.67 0.46 -1.78
CA PRO A 162 -1.82 1.03 -0.46
C PRO A 162 -1.26 0.07 0.61
N GLU A 163 -0.51 0.64 1.55
CA GLU A 163 0.08 -0.07 2.68
C GLU A 163 -0.11 0.73 3.97
N LEU A 164 -0.65 0.09 5.02
CA LEU A 164 -0.80 0.63 6.35
C LEU A 164 -0.03 -0.26 7.32
N VAL A 165 0.93 0.33 8.05
CA VAL A 165 1.79 -0.37 9.02
C VAL A 165 1.65 0.28 10.38
N TYR A 166 1.32 -0.50 11.41
CA TYR A 166 1.22 0.02 12.77
C TYR A 166 1.74 -0.95 13.82
N LEU A 167 2.16 -0.38 14.95
CA LEU A 167 2.58 -1.14 16.12
C LEU A 167 1.34 -1.72 16.81
N VAL A 168 1.32 -3.03 17.00
CA VAL A 168 0.26 -3.73 17.73
C VAL A 168 0.56 -3.77 19.22
N GLY A 169 1.84 -3.94 19.58
CA GLY A 169 2.27 -4.03 20.96
C GLY A 169 3.74 -4.45 21.06
N GLU A 170 4.16 -4.83 22.24
CA GLU A 170 5.49 -5.36 22.52
C GLU A 170 5.39 -6.76 23.09
N GLN A 171 6.22 -7.68 22.59
CA GLN A 171 6.38 -9.02 23.12
C GLN A 171 7.55 -9.01 24.11
N SER A 172 7.28 -9.34 25.38
CA SER A 172 8.34 -9.56 26.38
C SER A 172 8.89 -10.97 26.27
N TRP A 173 10.22 -11.10 26.23
CA TRP A 173 10.93 -12.38 26.15
C TRP A 173 11.63 -12.73 27.45
N ALA A 174 12.12 -11.72 28.18
CA ALA A 174 12.76 -11.88 29.47
C ALA A 174 12.62 -10.59 30.28
N GLU A 175 12.35 -10.76 31.56
CA GLU A 175 12.31 -9.68 32.54
C GLU A 175 13.15 -10.09 33.74
N TYR A 176 13.98 -9.16 34.22
CA TYR A 176 14.73 -9.30 35.45
C TYR A 176 14.42 -8.10 36.35
N GLU A 177 14.08 -8.40 37.60
CA GLU A 177 13.90 -7.42 38.66
C GLU A 177 14.61 -7.92 39.91
N GLY A 178 15.54 -7.13 40.44
CA GLY A 178 16.32 -7.50 41.62
C GLY A 178 17.09 -6.32 42.20
N ASP A 179 17.83 -6.57 43.29
CA ASP A 179 18.59 -5.55 44.02
C ASP A 179 19.65 -4.81 43.17
N LEU A 180 20.03 -5.39 42.04
CA LEU A 180 21.04 -4.84 41.12
C LEU A 180 20.45 -4.05 39.96
N GLY A 181 19.10 -3.95 39.90
CA GLY A 181 18.39 -3.21 38.87
C GLY A 181 17.29 -3.99 38.17
N THR A 182 16.70 -3.38 37.13
CA THR A 182 15.68 -3.99 36.29
C THR A 182 16.19 -4.06 34.85
N SER A 183 15.86 -5.12 34.13
CA SER A 183 16.13 -5.27 32.71
C SER A 183 14.97 -6.01 32.04
N SER A 184 14.60 -5.58 30.85
CA SER A 184 13.60 -6.27 30.04
C SER A 184 14.08 -6.40 28.61
N THR A 185 13.83 -7.56 28.01
CA THR A 185 14.08 -7.84 26.60
C THR A 185 12.74 -7.89 25.88
N ARG A 186 12.45 -6.87 25.07
CA ARG A 186 11.17 -6.74 24.36
C ARG A 186 11.42 -6.51 22.88
N THR A 187 10.51 -7.05 22.06
CA THR A 187 10.48 -6.79 20.61
C THR A 187 9.09 -6.32 20.19
N PRO A 188 8.98 -5.39 19.22
CA PRO A 188 7.70 -4.92 18.75
C PRO A 188 6.96 -6.01 17.97
N SER A 189 5.64 -6.05 18.11
CA SER A 189 4.72 -6.75 17.21
C SER A 189 4.14 -5.73 16.25
N ILE A 190 4.40 -5.91 14.96
CA ILE A 190 4.03 -4.95 13.91
C ILE A 190 3.08 -5.63 12.94
N TYR A 191 1.95 -4.98 12.65
CA TYR A 191 0.99 -5.41 11.65
C TYR A 191 1.15 -4.60 10.37
N THR A 192 1.04 -5.28 9.23
CA THR A 192 1.06 -4.67 7.91
C THR A 192 -0.19 -5.07 7.13
N ALA A 193 -1.06 -4.11 6.84
CA ALA A 193 -2.16 -4.25 5.90
C ALA A 193 -1.70 -3.73 4.54
N LYS A 194 -1.52 -4.64 3.58
CA LYS A 194 -1.05 -4.31 2.24
C LYS A 194 -1.96 -4.91 1.20
N THR A 195 -2.31 -4.10 0.20
CA THR A 195 -3.06 -4.52 -0.98
C THR A 195 -2.28 -4.07 -2.21
N THR A 196 -2.14 -4.94 -3.21
CA THR A 196 -1.62 -4.56 -4.53
C THR A 196 -2.61 -5.06 -5.54
N THR A 197 -3.25 -4.14 -6.26
CA THR A 197 -4.36 -4.47 -7.15
C THR A 197 -4.47 -3.48 -8.30
N GLN A 198 -5.22 -3.87 -9.32
CA GLN A 198 -5.64 -3.02 -10.42
C GLN A 198 -7.15 -3.05 -10.49
N VAL A 199 -7.76 -1.87 -10.51
CA VAL A 199 -9.22 -1.70 -10.58
C VAL A 199 -9.58 -0.62 -11.60
N ALA A 200 -10.77 -0.75 -12.19
CA ALA A 200 -11.38 0.32 -12.96
C ALA A 200 -12.51 0.92 -12.12
N THR A 201 -12.50 2.23 -11.98
CA THR A 201 -13.54 2.98 -11.26
C THR A 201 -14.06 4.16 -12.10
N THR A 202 -15.10 4.82 -11.63
CA THR A 202 -15.68 6.00 -12.27
C THR A 202 -15.44 7.23 -11.39
N ASP A 203 -15.33 8.39 -12.01
CA ASP A 203 -15.18 9.69 -11.34
C ASP A 203 -16.18 9.86 -10.18
N GLY A 204 -15.67 10.09 -8.98
CA GLY A 204 -16.43 10.30 -7.75
C GLY A 204 -16.97 9.05 -7.07
N GLU A 205 -16.82 7.85 -7.65
CA GLU A 205 -17.31 6.60 -7.08
C GLU A 205 -16.27 5.96 -6.16
N TYR A 206 -16.76 5.27 -5.13
CA TYR A 206 -15.91 4.42 -4.30
C TYR A 206 -15.76 3.02 -4.90
N CYS A 207 -14.61 2.39 -4.65
CA CYS A 207 -14.36 1.00 -4.94
C CYS A 207 -13.76 0.32 -3.69
N LEU A 208 -14.30 -0.83 -3.30
CA LEU A 208 -13.75 -1.66 -2.24
C LEU A 208 -12.53 -2.43 -2.77
N LEU A 209 -11.36 -2.16 -2.23
CA LEU A 209 -10.11 -2.82 -2.64
C LEU A 209 -9.89 -4.15 -1.94
N SER A 210 -10.12 -4.18 -0.63
CA SER A 210 -9.87 -5.36 0.20
C SER A 210 -10.58 -5.28 1.54
N ALA A 211 -10.73 -6.44 2.19
CA ALA A 211 -11.12 -6.57 3.58
C ALA A 211 -10.18 -7.58 4.24
N GLN A 212 -9.42 -7.15 5.24
CA GLN A 212 -8.40 -7.93 5.91
C GLN A 212 -8.74 -8.02 7.41
N SER A 213 -8.23 -9.05 8.10
CA SER A 213 -8.40 -9.14 9.56
C SER A 213 -7.27 -8.38 10.24
N PRO A 214 -7.55 -7.36 11.08
CA PRO A 214 -6.53 -6.68 11.86
C PRO A 214 -5.94 -7.61 12.92
N GLN A 215 -4.88 -7.18 13.58
CA GLN A 215 -4.39 -7.84 14.78
C GLN A 215 -5.02 -7.22 16.03
N ASN A 216 -5.36 -8.07 16.98
CA ASN A 216 -5.78 -7.65 18.31
C ASN A 216 -4.57 -7.12 19.08
N VAL A 217 -4.68 -5.88 19.58
CA VAL A 217 -3.59 -5.18 20.28
C VAL A 217 -3.23 -5.86 21.62
N GLU A 218 -4.21 -6.50 22.28
CA GLU A 218 -3.98 -7.15 23.59
C GLU A 218 -3.30 -8.51 23.45
N THR A 219 -3.66 -9.28 22.42
CA THR A 219 -3.17 -10.65 22.24
C THR A 219 -2.04 -10.75 21.22
N GLY A 220 -1.85 -9.75 20.34
CA GLY A 220 -0.94 -9.80 19.21
C GLY A 220 -1.32 -10.81 18.14
N MET A 221 -2.54 -11.38 18.20
CA MET A 221 -3.04 -12.39 17.27
C MET A 221 -4.04 -11.78 16.29
N THR A 222 -4.25 -12.44 15.16
CA THR A 222 -5.26 -12.01 14.18
C THR A 222 -6.64 -11.96 14.82
N ASP A 223 -7.32 -10.82 14.72
CA ASP A 223 -8.69 -10.65 15.18
C ASP A 223 -9.68 -11.00 14.07
N GLY A 224 -10.24 -12.21 14.15
CA GLY A 224 -11.24 -12.69 13.19
C GLY A 224 -12.61 -12.02 13.34
N SER A 225 -12.88 -11.39 14.50
CA SER A 225 -14.15 -10.72 14.78
C SER A 225 -14.25 -9.35 14.11
N ARG A 226 -13.14 -8.78 13.68
CA ARG A 226 -13.06 -7.47 13.03
C ARG A 226 -12.48 -7.55 11.63
N LYS A 227 -12.82 -6.58 10.78
CA LYS A 227 -12.31 -6.44 9.41
C LYS A 227 -11.86 -5.01 9.17
N LEU A 228 -10.69 -4.89 8.57
CA LEU A 228 -10.14 -3.66 8.04
C LEU A 228 -10.47 -3.61 6.55
N MET A 229 -11.43 -2.77 6.19
CA MET A 229 -11.87 -2.53 4.81
C MET A 229 -11.04 -1.39 4.24
N ALA A 230 -10.51 -1.57 3.03
CA ALA A 230 -9.82 -0.52 2.29
C ALA A 230 -10.68 -0.09 1.10
N PHE A 231 -11.04 1.18 1.06
CA PHE A 231 -11.79 1.80 -0.04
C PHE A 231 -10.89 2.78 -0.79
N VAL A 232 -11.07 2.88 -2.10
CA VAL A 232 -10.49 3.97 -2.91
C VAL A 232 -11.60 4.78 -3.56
N ARG A 233 -11.38 6.08 -3.65
CA ARG A 233 -12.17 7.01 -4.44
C ARG A 233 -11.25 7.86 -5.31
N VAL A 234 -11.68 8.13 -6.55
CA VAL A 234 -10.94 9.01 -7.45
C VAL A 234 -11.87 10.10 -7.93
N ASP A 235 -11.44 11.36 -7.76
CA ASP A 235 -12.16 12.52 -8.30
C ASP A 235 -11.34 13.15 -9.43
N VAL A 236 -11.99 13.42 -10.56
CA VAL A 236 -11.39 14.15 -11.69
C VAL A 236 -11.49 15.64 -11.44
N VAL A 237 -10.36 16.31 -11.25
CA VAL A 237 -10.29 17.75 -10.96
C VAL A 237 -9.79 18.50 -12.18
N SER A 238 -10.59 19.41 -12.72
CA SER A 238 -10.19 20.29 -13.81
C SER A 238 -9.37 21.47 -13.30
N VAL A 239 -8.18 21.67 -13.87
CA VAL A 239 -7.35 22.85 -13.59
C VAL A 239 -7.74 23.96 -14.56
N SER A 240 -8.48 24.95 -14.05
CA SER A 240 -8.74 26.16 -14.83
C SER A 240 -7.48 27.02 -14.88
N PRO A 241 -7.03 27.49 -16.06
CA PRO A 241 -5.95 28.45 -16.13
C PRO A 241 -6.37 29.73 -15.37
N PRO A 242 -5.42 30.46 -14.74
CA PRO A 242 -5.77 31.71 -14.06
C PRO A 242 -6.36 32.68 -15.08
N ALA A 243 -7.47 33.30 -14.69
CA ALA A 243 -8.10 34.36 -15.50
C ALA A 243 -7.06 35.47 -15.76
N LYS A 244 -6.85 35.78 -17.07
CA LYS A 244 -5.95 36.85 -17.50
C LYS A 244 -6.55 38.21 -17.21
#